data_e9aaed5f80856b0e0d4a2a01158fe5bd
#
_entry.id   e9aaed5f80856b0e0d4a2a01158fe5bd
#
_cell.length_a   1.000
_cell.length_b   1.000
_cell.length_c   1.000
_cell.angle_alpha   90.00
_cell.angle_beta   90.00
_cell.angle_gamma   90.00
#
_symmetry.space_group_name_H-M   'P 1'
#
loop_
_entity.id
_entity.type
_entity.pdbx_description
1 polymer ?
#
loop_
_entity_poly.entity_id
_entity_poly.type
_entity_poly.pdbx_seq_one_letter_code
_entity_poly.pdbx_strand_id
1 'polypeptide(L)'
;MCRNIKTLFNFDPPVTADEVQAASLQFVRKITGFNKPSKANEEAFQAAIDEIAGISSRLLHSLETTAPRKNREEEAAKAKARAAERFGP
;
A
#
# COMPACT_ATOMS: atom_id res chain seq x y z
N MET A 1 -11.38 -7.56 1.64
CA MET A 1 -10.34 -6.69 1.09
C MET A 1 -9.60 -5.97 2.21
N CYS A 2 -8.30 -5.83 2.11
CA CYS A 2 -7.50 -5.16 3.14
C CYS A 2 -7.68 -3.65 3.07
N ARG A 3 -8.17 -3.04 4.15
CA ARG A 3 -8.41 -1.59 4.21
C ARG A 3 -7.13 -0.78 4.36
N ASN A 4 -6.05 -1.44 4.76
CA ASN A 4 -4.77 -0.77 5.02
C ASN A 4 -3.89 -0.67 3.79
N ILE A 5 -4.23 -1.38 2.73
CA ILE A 5 -3.47 -1.34 1.48
C ILE A 5 -4.30 -0.55 0.47
N LYS A 6 -3.76 0.57 0.03
CA LYS A 6 -4.41 1.48 -0.90
C LYS A 6 -3.81 1.33 -2.29
N THR A 7 -4.55 1.77 -3.30
CA THR A 7 -4.03 1.88 -4.65
C THR A 7 -2.84 2.85 -4.64
N LEU A 8 -1.74 2.46 -5.26
CA LEU A 8 -0.51 3.26 -5.30
C LEU A 8 -0.14 3.71 -6.71
N PHE A 9 -0.82 3.16 -7.72
CA PHE A 9 -0.48 3.42 -9.12
C PHE A 9 -1.05 4.74 -9.61
N ASN A 10 -0.25 5.44 -10.41
CA ASN A 10 -0.70 6.62 -11.18
C ASN A 10 -1.10 7.81 -10.32
N PHE A 11 -0.29 8.13 -9.33
CA PHE A 11 -0.48 9.31 -8.49
C PHE A 11 0.52 10.41 -8.81
N ASP A 12 0.16 11.63 -8.53
CA ASP A 12 1.01 12.79 -8.63
C ASP A 12 0.95 13.54 -7.28
N PRO A 13 2.06 13.64 -6.56
CA PRO A 13 3.38 13.10 -6.88
C PRO A 13 3.43 11.57 -6.82
N PRO A 14 4.40 10.94 -7.50
CA PRO A 14 4.50 9.49 -7.55
C PRO A 14 4.68 8.85 -6.17
N VAL A 15 4.30 7.59 -6.07
CA VAL A 15 4.46 6.82 -4.84
C VAL A 15 5.95 6.71 -4.48
N THR A 16 6.25 6.81 -3.19
CA THR A 16 7.61 6.67 -2.68
C THR A 16 7.92 5.22 -2.33
N ALA A 17 9.20 4.90 -2.21
CA ALA A 17 9.65 3.59 -1.75
C ALA A 17 9.09 3.26 -0.37
N ASP A 18 9.00 4.25 0.51
CA ASP A 18 8.46 4.07 1.86
C ASP A 18 6.99 3.67 1.83
N GLU A 19 6.21 4.22 0.91
CA GLU A 19 4.80 3.86 0.74
C GLU A 19 4.64 2.42 0.28
N VAL A 20 5.49 1.96 -0.64
CA VAL A 20 5.48 0.58 -1.11
C VAL A 20 5.90 -0.37 0.01
N GLN A 21 6.92 0.01 0.77
CA GLN A 21 7.39 -0.76 1.92
C GLN A 21 6.28 -0.91 2.96
N ALA A 22 5.57 0.18 3.26
CA ALA A 22 4.48 0.16 4.24
C ALA A 22 3.33 -0.76 3.79
N ALA A 23 2.98 -0.74 2.50
CA ALA A 23 1.95 -1.63 1.95
C ALA A 23 2.39 -3.08 2.05
N SER A 24 3.66 -3.36 1.75
CA SER A 24 4.23 -4.70 1.83
C SER A 24 4.22 -5.24 3.26
N LEU A 25 4.53 -4.38 4.22
CA LEU A 25 4.47 -4.72 5.64
C LEU A 25 3.04 -5.11 6.04
N GLN A 26 2.05 -4.35 5.61
CA GLN A 26 0.65 -4.65 5.92
C GLN A 26 0.22 -5.99 5.32
N PHE A 27 0.64 -6.26 4.10
CA PHE A 27 0.35 -7.54 3.45
C PHE A 27 0.92 -8.70 4.28
N VAL A 28 2.19 -8.61 4.68
CA VAL A 28 2.84 -9.67 5.46
C VAL A 28 2.16 -9.84 6.82
N ARG A 29 1.79 -8.76 7.47
CA ARG A 29 1.04 -8.81 8.74
C ARG A 29 -0.29 -9.54 8.56
N LYS A 30 -0.99 -9.26 7.47
CA LYS A 30 -2.29 -9.87 7.21
C LYS A 30 -2.20 -11.37 6.99
N ILE A 31 -1.25 -11.82 6.16
CA ILE A 31 -1.15 -13.23 5.83
C ILE A 31 -0.54 -14.07 6.96
N THR A 32 0.27 -13.48 7.81
CA THR A 32 0.87 -14.20 8.94
C THR A 32 0.06 -14.10 10.21
N GLY A 33 -0.73 -13.06 10.35
CA GLY A 33 -1.45 -12.76 11.58
C GLY A 33 -0.57 -12.13 12.67
N PHE A 34 0.69 -11.82 12.35
CA PHE A 34 1.63 -11.21 13.30
C PHE A 34 1.67 -9.71 13.12
N ASN A 35 1.48 -8.96 14.18
CA ASN A 35 1.77 -7.53 14.18
C ASN A 35 3.28 -7.30 14.20
N LYS A 36 3.97 -8.14 14.96
CA LYS A 36 5.41 -8.07 15.14
C LYS A 36 5.94 -9.51 15.20
N PRO A 37 6.97 -9.85 14.42
CA PRO A 37 7.49 -11.21 14.42
C PRO A 37 8.24 -11.50 15.71
N SER A 38 8.26 -12.79 16.10
CA SER A 38 9.14 -13.24 17.15
C SER A 38 10.58 -13.10 16.67
N LYS A 39 11.51 -13.09 17.62
CA LYS A 39 12.94 -12.95 17.30
C LYS A 39 13.42 -14.01 16.30
N ALA A 40 12.93 -15.23 16.43
CA ALA A 40 13.28 -16.32 15.53
C ALA A 40 12.80 -16.09 14.09
N ASN A 41 11.77 -15.28 13.89
CA ASN A 41 11.15 -15.03 12.59
C ASN A 41 11.46 -13.67 11.99
N GLU A 42 12.22 -12.82 12.67
CA GLU A 42 12.52 -11.46 12.21
C GLU A 42 13.16 -11.43 10.83
N GLU A 43 14.16 -12.28 10.59
CA GLU A 43 14.86 -12.30 9.30
C GLU A 43 13.93 -12.68 8.15
N ALA A 44 13.17 -13.76 8.33
CA ALA A 44 12.24 -14.21 7.29
C ALA A 44 11.16 -13.17 7.03
N PHE A 45 10.66 -12.55 8.09
CA PHE A 45 9.62 -11.53 8.02
C PHE A 45 10.11 -10.31 7.23
N GLN A 46 11.29 -9.80 7.58
CA GLN A 46 11.85 -8.64 6.92
C GLN A 46 12.25 -8.93 5.48
N ALA A 47 12.81 -10.11 5.21
CA ALA A 47 13.17 -10.53 3.87
C ALA A 47 11.94 -10.57 2.96
N ALA A 48 10.82 -11.10 3.47
CA ALA A 48 9.57 -11.13 2.72
C ALA A 48 9.07 -9.73 2.39
N ILE A 49 9.11 -8.83 3.37
CA ILE A 49 8.69 -7.44 3.16
C ILE A 49 9.55 -6.78 2.06
N ASP A 50 10.86 -6.94 2.15
CA ASP A 50 11.79 -6.33 1.19
C ASP A 50 11.59 -6.87 -0.23
N GLU A 51 11.40 -8.18 -0.35
CA GLU A 51 11.17 -8.81 -1.65
C GLU A 51 9.85 -8.39 -2.26
N ILE A 52 8.78 -8.35 -1.46
CA ILE A 52 7.46 -7.91 -1.92
C ILE A 52 7.51 -6.45 -2.34
N ALA A 53 8.18 -5.60 -1.56
CA ALA A 53 8.34 -4.19 -1.89
C ALA A 53 9.13 -4.00 -3.18
N GLY A 54 10.19 -4.79 -3.39
CA GLY A 54 11.00 -4.73 -4.59
C GLY A 54 10.22 -5.09 -5.84
N ILE A 55 9.49 -6.19 -5.79
CA ILE A 55 8.65 -6.65 -6.90
C ILE A 55 7.54 -5.62 -7.18
N SER A 56 6.90 -5.14 -6.13
CA SER A 56 5.80 -4.17 -6.25
C SER A 56 6.28 -2.86 -6.87
N SER A 57 7.45 -2.38 -6.46
CA SER A 57 8.04 -1.16 -7.03
C SER A 57 8.32 -1.34 -8.52
N ARG A 58 8.90 -2.47 -8.91
CA ARG A 58 9.17 -2.75 -10.32
C ARG A 58 7.88 -2.82 -11.13
N LEU A 59 6.86 -3.46 -10.59
CA LEU A 59 5.57 -3.53 -11.25
C LEU A 59 5.00 -2.13 -11.49
N LEU A 60 4.93 -1.32 -10.43
CA LEU A 60 4.35 0.02 -10.50
C LEU A 60 5.08 0.92 -11.50
N HIS A 61 6.40 0.79 -11.59
CA HIS A 61 7.20 1.57 -12.54
C HIS A 61 7.10 1.07 -13.98
N SER A 62 6.73 -0.20 -14.17
CA SER A 62 6.64 -0.78 -15.52
C SER A 62 5.24 -0.66 -16.12
N LEU A 63 4.23 -0.35 -15.34
CA LEU A 63 2.87 -0.22 -15.85
C LEU A 63 2.72 1.06 -16.67
N GLU A 64 1.97 0.96 -17.77
CA GLU A 64 1.69 2.08 -18.65
C GLU A 64 0.19 2.36 -18.65
N THR A 65 -0.17 3.63 -18.77
CA THR A 65 -1.57 4.04 -18.82
C THR A 65 -1.70 5.37 -19.55
N THR A 66 -2.82 5.55 -20.21
CA THR A 66 -3.20 6.84 -20.81
C THR A 66 -4.10 7.65 -19.87
N ALA A 67 -4.50 7.05 -18.75
CA ALA A 67 -5.33 7.74 -17.77
C ALA A 67 -4.57 8.89 -17.11
N PRO A 68 -5.24 9.99 -16.80
CA PRO A 68 -4.59 11.10 -16.09
C PRO A 68 -4.16 10.68 -14.71
N ARG A 69 -3.08 11.29 -14.22
CA ARG A 69 -2.59 11.03 -12.88
C ARG A 69 -3.62 11.48 -11.84
N LYS A 70 -3.73 10.70 -10.79
CA LYS A 70 -4.64 11.01 -9.70
C LYS A 70 -3.99 12.00 -8.75
N ASN A 71 -4.75 12.99 -8.33
CA ASN A 71 -4.29 13.91 -7.30
C ASN A 71 -4.53 13.28 -5.93
N ARG A 72 -3.48 13.24 -5.10
CA ARG A 72 -3.55 12.60 -3.78
C ARG A 72 -4.58 13.25 -2.88
N GLU A 73 -4.64 14.56 -2.88
CA GLU A 73 -5.60 15.31 -2.06
C GLU A 73 -7.02 15.03 -2.48
N GLU A 74 -7.28 15.01 -3.78
CA GLU A 74 -8.60 14.72 -4.32
C GLU A 74 -9.04 13.29 -3.97
N GLU A 75 -8.14 12.33 -4.10
CA GLU A 75 -8.45 10.94 -3.77
C GLU A 75 -8.70 10.76 -2.27
N ALA A 76 -7.94 11.44 -1.42
CA ALA A 76 -8.17 11.43 0.00
C ALA A 76 -9.52 12.05 0.36
N ALA A 77 -9.88 13.14 -0.29
CA ALA A 77 -11.17 13.80 -0.08
C ALA A 77 -12.34 12.90 -0.51
N LYS A 78 -12.19 12.20 -1.64
CA LYS A 78 -13.19 11.23 -2.10
C LYS A 78 -13.36 10.09 -1.12
N ALA A 79 -12.25 9.56 -0.61
CA ALA A 79 -12.29 8.48 0.37
C ALA A 79 -12.97 8.93 1.66
N LYS A 80 -12.68 10.15 2.10
CA LYS A 80 -13.30 10.73 3.29
C LYS A 80 -14.80 10.94 3.09
N ALA A 81 -15.19 11.42 1.92
CA ALA A 81 -16.60 11.61 1.58
C ALA A 81 -17.35 10.28 1.56
N ARG A 82 -16.77 9.24 0.98
CA ARG A 82 -17.37 7.90 0.98
C ARG A 82 -17.51 7.35 2.38
N ALA A 83 -16.52 7.55 3.24
CA ALA A 83 -16.57 7.12 4.63
C ALA A 83 -17.67 7.87 5.39
N ALA A 84 -17.81 9.17 5.15
CA ALA A 84 -18.85 9.99 5.76
C ALA A 84 -20.25 9.52 5.34
N GLU A 85 -20.44 9.18 4.07
CA GLU A 85 -21.70 8.64 3.58
C GLU A 85 -22.02 7.29 4.22
N ARG A 86 -21.01 6.45 4.41
CA ARG A 86 -21.19 5.12 5.01
C ARG A 86 -21.52 5.20 6.50
N PHE A 87 -20.88 6.11 7.22
CA PHE A 87 -20.99 6.22 8.69
C PHE A 87 -21.70 7.50 9.13
N GLY A 88 -22.22 8.27 8.20
CA GLY A 88 -22.90 9.51 8.49
C GLY A 88 -24.21 9.32 9.25
N PRO A 89 -24.76 10.41 9.78
CA PRO A 89 -26.01 10.35 10.52
C PRO A 89 -27.20 9.92 9.66
#